data_3be4c6ee54ac870ee1c141ac0a1c398d
#
_entry.id   3be4c6ee54ac870ee1c141ac0a1c398d
#
_cell.length_a   1.000
_cell.length_b   1.000
_cell.length_c   1.000
_cell.angle_alpha   90.00
_cell.angle_beta   90.00
_cell.angle_gamma   90.00
#
_symmetry.space_group_name_H-M   'P 1'
#
loop_
_entity.id
_entity.type
_entity.pdbx_description
1 polymer ?
#
loop_
_entity_poly.entity_id
_entity_poly.type
_entity_poly.pdbx_seq_one_letter_code
_entity_poly.pdbx_strand_id
1 'polypeptide(L)'
;MDRVFGRTQSLSIEDLREGGMLLVDKPLEWTSFDVVNKLRYTIRHKLGQKRYKIGHAGTLDPLATGLLLLCFSKYTKKIESLMTHDKSYSGTIRLWATTPCYDAELPIDTYYPCTEFDQSQLLAVAEQLTGNIKQMPPMYSAIKKNGIPLYKLARKGKKAHIEARDITIHSLELLNQDLPKLDFKASCSKGTYIRSLAYDFGVLLNSGAYLSSLRRDSIGEYQSDDAWQLNDLVDHIQNIDI
;
A
#
# COMPACT_ATOMS: atom_id res chain seq x y z
N MET A 1 8.11 25.77 -1.54
CA MET A 1 6.97 24.88 -1.37
C MET A 1 7.03 23.76 -2.40
N ASP A 2 6.63 22.55 -2.02
CA ASP A 2 6.51 21.44 -2.97
C ASP A 2 5.30 21.66 -3.87
N ARG A 3 5.46 21.32 -5.16
CA ARG A 3 4.37 21.38 -6.15
C ARG A 3 3.59 20.09 -6.06
N VAL A 4 2.46 20.11 -5.36
CA VAL A 4 1.57 18.98 -5.12
C VAL A 4 0.26 19.21 -5.82
N PHE A 5 -0.23 18.23 -6.55
CA PHE A 5 -1.45 18.32 -7.33
C PHE A 5 -2.40 17.19 -6.90
N GLY A 6 -3.30 17.53 -6.01
CA GLY A 6 -4.48 16.75 -5.66
C GLY A 6 -5.69 17.20 -6.51
N ARG A 7 -6.85 16.61 -6.22
CA ARG A 7 -8.09 16.85 -7.00
C ARG A 7 -8.59 18.30 -6.99
N THR A 8 -8.17 19.10 -6.00
CA THR A 8 -8.59 20.51 -5.85
C THR A 8 -7.59 21.49 -6.45
N GLN A 9 -6.38 21.05 -6.80
CA GLN A 9 -5.35 21.87 -7.43
C GLN A 9 -5.44 21.76 -8.95
N SER A 10 -5.40 22.90 -9.64
CA SER A 10 -5.29 22.92 -11.09
C SER A 10 -3.93 22.40 -11.52
N LEU A 11 -3.91 21.58 -12.58
CA LEU A 11 -2.70 21.05 -13.19
C LEU A 11 -2.64 21.59 -14.62
N SER A 12 -1.61 22.37 -14.92
CA SER A 12 -1.39 22.97 -16.24
C SER A 12 -0.37 22.20 -17.08
N ILE A 13 -0.24 22.60 -18.34
CA ILE A 13 0.76 22.03 -19.26
C ILE A 13 2.19 22.36 -18.79
N GLU A 14 2.40 23.57 -18.23
CA GLU A 14 3.67 24.01 -17.67
C GLU A 14 4.05 23.17 -16.44
N ASP A 15 3.06 22.83 -15.59
CA ASP A 15 3.27 21.98 -14.44
C ASP A 15 3.77 20.59 -14.88
N LEU A 16 3.16 20.03 -15.94
CA LEU A 16 3.61 18.75 -16.49
C LEU A 16 5.05 18.82 -17.02
N ARG A 17 5.48 19.97 -17.58
CA ARG A 17 6.87 20.15 -18.06
C ARG A 17 7.84 20.34 -16.92
N GLU A 18 7.50 21.15 -15.92
CA GLU A 18 8.39 21.49 -14.82
C GLU A 18 8.52 20.37 -13.79
N GLY A 19 7.46 19.64 -13.54
CA GLY A 19 7.42 18.55 -12.59
C GLY A 19 6.78 18.88 -11.25
N GLY A 20 6.38 17.83 -10.54
CA GLY A 20 5.67 17.92 -9.28
C GLY A 20 5.33 16.55 -8.72
N MET A 21 4.40 16.53 -7.79
CA MET A 21 3.82 15.36 -7.17
C MET A 21 2.33 15.29 -7.48
N LEU A 22 1.84 14.11 -7.82
CA LEU A 22 0.42 13.81 -8.01
C LEU A 22 -0.05 12.91 -6.89
N LEU A 23 -1.18 13.28 -6.28
CA LEU A 23 -1.91 12.44 -5.35
C LEU A 23 -2.95 11.66 -6.15
N VAL A 24 -2.83 10.32 -6.19
CA VAL A 24 -3.72 9.46 -6.98
C VAL A 24 -4.33 8.38 -6.08
N ASP A 25 -5.64 8.24 -6.11
CA ASP A 25 -6.33 7.10 -5.50
C ASP A 25 -6.17 5.89 -6.42
N LYS A 26 -5.36 4.92 -5.99
CA LYS A 26 -5.10 3.73 -6.78
C LYS A 26 -6.35 2.84 -6.81
N PRO A 27 -6.89 2.54 -7.98
CA PRO A 27 -8.03 1.65 -8.07
C PRO A 27 -7.67 0.21 -7.67
N LEU A 28 -8.70 -0.53 -7.24
CA LEU A 28 -8.59 -1.96 -6.95
C LEU A 28 -8.12 -2.73 -8.20
N GLU A 29 -7.39 -3.83 -7.99
CA GLU A 29 -6.86 -4.74 -9.02
C GLU A 29 -5.78 -4.13 -9.93
N TRP A 30 -5.39 -2.89 -9.71
CA TRP A 30 -4.27 -2.27 -10.41
C TRP A 30 -2.98 -2.40 -9.60
N THR A 31 -1.86 -2.70 -10.27
CA THR A 31 -0.56 -2.51 -9.64
C THR A 31 -0.19 -1.03 -9.59
N SER A 32 0.67 -0.63 -8.64
CA SER A 32 1.22 0.74 -8.63
C SER A 32 1.94 1.09 -9.95
N PHE A 33 2.52 0.07 -10.62
CA PHE A 33 3.20 0.25 -11.90
C PHE A 33 2.23 0.49 -13.05
N ASP A 34 1.04 -0.10 -13.05
CA ASP A 34 0.00 0.12 -14.05
C ASP A 34 -0.47 1.58 -14.02
N VAL A 35 -0.69 2.13 -12.80
CA VAL A 35 -1.02 3.55 -12.63
C VAL A 35 0.09 4.45 -13.18
N VAL A 36 1.35 4.16 -12.84
CA VAL A 36 2.52 4.88 -13.39
C VAL A 36 2.56 4.81 -14.91
N ASN A 37 2.32 3.64 -15.50
CA ASN A 37 2.35 3.46 -16.95
C ASN A 37 1.21 4.21 -17.66
N LYS A 38 0.00 4.14 -17.10
CA LYS A 38 -1.16 4.85 -17.63
C LYS A 38 -0.89 6.35 -17.70
N LEU A 39 -0.48 6.95 -16.58
CA LEU A 39 -0.19 8.38 -16.50
C LEU A 39 1.04 8.77 -17.34
N ARG A 40 2.09 7.94 -17.36
CA ARG A 40 3.25 8.16 -18.23
C ARG A 40 2.85 8.23 -19.70
N TYR A 41 1.99 7.31 -20.15
CA TYR A 41 1.49 7.30 -21.51
C TYR A 41 0.67 8.57 -21.80
N THR A 42 -0.30 8.89 -20.93
CA THR A 42 -1.18 10.05 -21.10
C THR A 42 -0.38 11.36 -21.19
N ILE A 43 0.50 11.61 -20.20
CA ILE A 43 1.30 12.84 -20.15
C ILE A 43 2.25 12.92 -21.34
N ARG A 44 2.94 11.82 -21.66
CA ARG A 44 3.86 11.78 -22.80
C ARG A 44 3.17 12.11 -24.11
N HIS A 45 1.97 11.57 -24.33
CA HIS A 45 1.17 11.82 -25.52
C HIS A 45 0.73 13.28 -25.57
N LYS A 46 0.23 13.83 -24.45
CA LYS A 46 -0.20 15.23 -24.34
C LYS A 46 0.93 16.22 -24.63
N LEU A 47 2.15 15.94 -24.15
CA LEU A 47 3.33 16.79 -24.35
C LEU A 47 4.05 16.57 -25.69
N GLY A 48 3.64 15.60 -26.51
CA GLY A 48 4.35 15.22 -27.73
C GLY A 48 5.77 14.68 -27.48
N GLN A 49 6.05 14.11 -26.30
CA GLN A 49 7.40 13.66 -25.90
C GLN A 49 7.57 12.15 -26.11
N LYS A 50 8.78 11.74 -26.52
CA LYS A 50 9.13 10.31 -26.65
C LYS A 50 9.34 9.62 -25.30
N ARG A 51 9.76 10.34 -24.28
CA ARG A 51 10.06 9.82 -22.92
C ARG A 51 9.55 10.79 -21.87
N TYR A 52 9.05 10.26 -20.76
CA TYR A 52 8.62 11.04 -19.61
C TYR A 52 8.95 10.30 -18.32
N LYS A 53 9.56 11.01 -17.35
CA LYS A 53 9.94 10.42 -16.07
C LYS A 53 8.79 10.54 -15.10
N ILE A 54 8.33 9.42 -14.56
CA ILE A 54 7.34 9.34 -13.50
C ILE A 54 7.58 8.06 -12.71
N GLY A 55 7.43 8.13 -11.40
CA GLY A 55 7.55 6.99 -10.48
C GLY A 55 6.75 7.24 -9.21
N HIS A 56 6.58 6.22 -8.38
CA HIS A 56 5.79 6.27 -7.14
C HIS A 56 6.66 6.21 -5.89
N ALA A 57 6.20 6.82 -4.80
CA ALA A 57 6.82 6.82 -3.49
C ALA A 57 6.16 5.78 -2.56
N GLY A 58 6.31 4.51 -2.88
CA GLY A 58 5.80 3.38 -2.09
C GLY A 58 4.75 2.55 -2.80
N THR A 59 5.09 1.28 -3.00
CA THR A 59 4.21 0.30 -3.65
C THR A 59 2.93 0.07 -2.84
N LEU A 60 1.82 -0.07 -3.53
CA LEU A 60 0.59 -0.70 -3.06
C LEU A 60 0.39 -2.01 -3.82
N ASP A 61 -0.04 -3.03 -3.11
CA ASP A 61 -0.38 -4.34 -3.70
C ASP A 61 -1.61 -4.21 -4.62
N PRO A 62 -1.85 -5.15 -5.56
CA PRO A 62 -2.98 -5.05 -6.49
C PRO A 62 -4.34 -4.92 -5.79
N LEU A 63 -4.56 -5.68 -4.71
CA LEU A 63 -5.82 -5.66 -3.96
C LEU A 63 -5.92 -4.51 -2.94
N ALA A 64 -4.88 -3.69 -2.79
CA ALA A 64 -4.95 -2.48 -1.99
C ALA A 64 -5.40 -1.28 -2.83
N THR A 65 -6.15 -0.36 -2.21
CA THR A 65 -6.57 0.92 -2.78
C THR A 65 -5.94 2.10 -2.03
N GLY A 66 -6.30 3.31 -2.38
CA GLY A 66 -5.94 4.51 -1.63
C GLY A 66 -4.72 5.23 -2.18
N LEU A 67 -4.15 6.09 -1.36
CA LEU A 67 -3.18 7.09 -1.77
C LEU A 67 -1.92 6.48 -2.39
N LEU A 68 -1.67 6.77 -3.65
CA LEU A 68 -0.42 6.54 -4.35
C LEU A 68 0.20 7.89 -4.72
N LEU A 69 1.31 8.22 -4.07
CA LEU A 69 2.06 9.45 -4.33
C LEU A 69 3.00 9.22 -5.52
N LEU A 70 2.80 10.00 -6.58
CA LEU A 70 3.61 9.92 -7.80
C LEU A 70 4.46 11.18 -7.94
N CYS A 71 5.72 11.01 -8.29
CA CYS A 71 6.62 12.10 -8.66
C CYS A 71 6.88 12.07 -10.16
N PHE A 72 6.85 13.23 -10.81
CA PHE A 72 7.08 13.34 -12.24
C PHE A 72 8.13 14.41 -12.59
N SER A 73 8.75 14.27 -13.77
CA SER A 73 9.83 15.09 -14.26
C SER A 73 11.00 15.19 -13.25
N LYS A 74 11.47 16.37 -12.89
CA LYS A 74 12.59 16.59 -11.94
C LYS A 74 12.28 16.14 -10.51
N TYR A 75 10.99 16.04 -10.12
CA TYR A 75 10.57 15.60 -8.78
C TYR A 75 10.78 14.11 -8.52
N THR A 76 11.06 13.29 -9.55
CA THR A 76 11.41 11.87 -9.36
C THR A 76 12.61 11.66 -8.43
N LYS A 77 13.46 12.67 -8.25
CA LYS A 77 14.59 12.67 -7.30
C LYS A 77 14.14 12.68 -5.83
N LYS A 78 12.90 13.11 -5.54
CA LYS A 78 12.32 13.15 -4.18
C LYS A 78 11.70 11.82 -3.74
N ILE A 79 11.56 10.84 -4.62
CA ILE A 79 10.88 9.56 -4.32
C ILE A 79 11.48 8.90 -3.08
N GLU A 80 12.79 8.84 -2.99
CA GLU A 80 13.48 8.16 -1.89
C GLU A 80 13.18 8.80 -0.53
N SER A 81 13.21 10.13 -0.43
CA SER A 81 12.85 10.84 0.80
C SER A 81 11.37 10.65 1.16
N LEU A 82 10.45 10.71 0.18
CA LEU A 82 9.03 10.52 0.40
C LEU A 82 8.68 9.09 0.86
N MET A 83 9.46 8.09 0.47
CA MET A 83 9.30 6.72 0.95
C MET A 83 9.55 6.57 2.45
N THR A 84 10.26 7.51 3.08
CA THR A 84 10.57 7.45 4.52
C THR A 84 9.44 7.92 5.43
N HIS A 85 8.43 8.59 4.90
CA HIS A 85 7.28 9.07 5.68
C HIS A 85 6.48 7.92 6.28
N ASP A 86 5.86 8.18 7.42
CA ASP A 86 4.87 7.29 8.02
C ASP A 86 3.62 7.18 7.14
N LYS A 87 2.87 6.10 7.30
CA LYS A 87 1.66 5.81 6.54
C LYS A 87 0.53 5.43 7.48
N SER A 88 -0.69 5.80 7.10
CA SER A 88 -1.87 5.25 7.74
C SER A 88 -2.67 4.39 6.75
N TYR A 89 -3.33 3.41 7.31
CA TYR A 89 -4.10 2.41 6.58
C TYR A 89 -5.40 2.12 7.30
N SER A 90 -6.44 1.86 6.53
CA SER A 90 -7.65 1.18 6.97
C SER A 90 -7.82 -0.13 6.19
N GLY A 91 -8.46 -1.11 6.80
CA GLY A 91 -8.63 -2.41 6.16
C GLY A 91 -9.40 -3.40 7.01
N THR A 92 -9.49 -4.64 6.52
CA THR A 92 -10.18 -5.73 7.19
C THR A 92 -9.24 -6.94 7.29
N ILE A 93 -9.03 -7.41 8.51
CA ILE A 93 -8.43 -8.71 8.80
C ILE A 93 -9.55 -9.74 8.79
N ARG A 94 -9.33 -10.88 8.13
CA ARG A 94 -10.22 -12.03 8.20
C ARG A 94 -9.57 -13.13 9.03
N LEU A 95 -10.24 -13.52 10.11
CA LEU A 95 -9.81 -14.58 11.02
C LEU A 95 -10.21 -15.97 10.51
N TRP A 96 -9.63 -17.00 11.14
CA TRP A 96 -9.89 -18.42 10.97
C TRP A 96 -9.45 -19.01 9.64
N ALA A 97 -8.59 -18.31 8.92
CA ALA A 97 -7.98 -18.83 7.71
C ALA A 97 -6.65 -18.14 7.42
N THR A 98 -5.76 -18.80 6.68
CA THR A 98 -4.54 -18.21 6.14
C THR A 98 -4.50 -18.33 4.62
N THR A 99 -3.64 -17.51 4.01
CA THR A 99 -3.28 -17.59 2.60
C THR A 99 -1.76 -17.52 2.46
N PRO A 100 -1.16 -18.07 1.41
CA PRO A 100 0.30 -18.07 1.23
C PRO A 100 0.92 -16.66 1.09
N CYS A 101 0.12 -15.67 0.67
CA CYS A 101 0.54 -14.28 0.46
C CYS A 101 0.14 -13.34 1.61
N TYR A 102 -0.59 -13.84 2.61
CA TYR A 102 -1.12 -13.09 3.75
C TYR A 102 -2.21 -12.06 3.37
N ASP A 103 -2.70 -12.12 2.13
CA ASP A 103 -3.86 -11.35 1.63
C ASP A 103 -4.78 -12.24 0.77
N ALA A 104 -5.79 -11.65 0.13
CA ALA A 104 -6.78 -12.36 -0.67
C ALA A 104 -6.33 -12.60 -2.14
N GLU A 105 -5.07 -12.34 -2.53
CA GLU A 105 -4.58 -12.56 -3.91
C GLU A 105 -4.53 -14.06 -4.24
N LEU A 106 -4.25 -14.91 -3.25
CA LEU A 106 -4.20 -16.36 -3.42
C LEU A 106 -5.30 -17.05 -2.62
N PRO A 107 -5.72 -18.27 -3.03
CA PRO A 107 -6.69 -19.07 -2.29
C PRO A 107 -6.25 -19.34 -0.86
N ILE A 108 -7.21 -19.57 0.03
CA ILE A 108 -6.98 -20.04 1.40
C ILE A 108 -6.23 -21.37 1.34
N ASP A 109 -5.16 -21.49 2.11
CA ASP A 109 -4.33 -22.68 2.24
C ASP A 109 -4.64 -23.47 3.53
N THR A 110 -5.08 -22.79 4.57
CA THR A 110 -5.40 -23.43 5.86
C THR A 110 -6.63 -22.77 6.50
N TYR A 111 -7.55 -23.61 6.98
CA TYR A 111 -8.67 -23.20 7.82
C TYR A 111 -8.40 -23.55 9.27
N TYR A 112 -8.84 -22.68 10.16
CA TYR A 112 -8.75 -22.83 11.62
C TYR A 112 -10.14 -22.98 12.22
N PRO A 113 -10.28 -23.60 13.41
CA PRO A 113 -11.56 -23.63 14.13
C PRO A 113 -12.11 -22.22 14.33
N CYS A 114 -13.43 -22.07 14.20
CA CYS A 114 -14.12 -20.81 14.47
C CYS A 114 -14.24 -20.61 15.99
N THR A 115 -13.14 -20.21 16.62
CA THR A 115 -13.09 -19.91 18.06
C THR A 115 -13.69 -18.52 18.29
N GLU A 116 -14.58 -18.41 19.23
CA GLU A 116 -15.06 -17.10 19.69
C GLU A 116 -13.93 -16.37 20.44
N PHE A 117 -13.73 -15.11 20.09
CA PHE A 117 -12.81 -14.23 20.78
C PHE A 117 -13.59 -13.08 21.38
N ASP A 118 -13.40 -12.83 22.66
CA ASP A 118 -13.96 -11.64 23.31
C ASP A 118 -13.15 -10.38 22.93
N GLN A 119 -13.75 -9.22 23.18
CA GLN A 119 -13.15 -7.94 22.86
C GLN A 119 -11.80 -7.74 23.56
N SER A 120 -11.67 -8.22 24.78
CA SER A 120 -10.44 -8.04 25.56
C SER A 120 -9.27 -8.81 24.98
N GLN A 121 -9.50 -10.01 24.44
CA GLN A 121 -8.50 -10.82 23.75
C GLN A 121 -8.04 -10.13 22.46
N LEU A 122 -8.95 -9.61 21.66
CA LEU A 122 -8.62 -8.89 20.42
C LEU A 122 -7.83 -7.61 20.70
N LEU A 123 -8.22 -6.83 21.71
CA LEU A 123 -7.53 -5.61 22.10
C LEU A 123 -6.13 -5.92 22.68
N ALA A 124 -5.97 -6.98 23.47
CA ALA A 124 -4.67 -7.39 23.98
C ALA A 124 -3.68 -7.76 22.87
N VAL A 125 -4.15 -8.39 21.77
CA VAL A 125 -3.33 -8.66 20.60
C VAL A 125 -2.98 -7.37 19.87
N ALA A 126 -3.92 -6.45 19.69
CA ALA A 126 -3.66 -5.16 19.04
C ALA A 126 -2.60 -4.37 19.84
N GLU A 127 -2.66 -4.39 21.17
CA GLU A 127 -1.67 -3.76 22.05
C GLU A 127 -0.28 -4.40 21.87
N GLN A 128 -0.17 -5.72 21.82
CA GLN A 128 1.10 -6.43 21.61
C GLN A 128 1.74 -6.12 20.25
N LEU A 129 0.93 -5.81 19.23
CA LEU A 129 1.40 -5.46 17.88
C LEU A 129 1.66 -3.95 17.74
N THR A 130 1.40 -3.15 18.77
CA THR A 130 1.66 -1.70 18.79
C THR A 130 3.03 -1.40 19.40
N GLY A 131 3.68 -0.34 18.95
CA GLY A 131 5.03 0.06 19.37
C GLY A 131 6.13 -0.47 18.45
N ASN A 132 7.34 -0.61 19.01
CA ASN A 132 8.49 -1.11 18.26
C ASN A 132 8.50 -2.63 18.24
N ILE A 133 8.34 -3.22 17.07
CA ILE A 133 8.27 -4.67 16.91
C ILE A 133 9.20 -5.17 15.80
N LYS A 134 9.55 -6.45 15.86
CA LYS A 134 10.24 -7.14 14.77
C LYS A 134 9.22 -7.83 13.88
N GLN A 135 9.13 -7.41 12.63
CA GLN A 135 8.21 -7.97 11.66
C GLN A 135 8.94 -8.78 10.59
N MET A 136 8.42 -9.97 10.29
CA MET A 136 8.88 -10.79 9.18
C MET A 136 8.18 -10.34 7.88
N PRO A 137 8.90 -9.82 6.88
CA PRO A 137 8.31 -9.54 5.57
C PRO A 137 7.73 -10.80 4.90
N PRO A 138 6.62 -10.67 4.13
CA PRO A 138 6.07 -11.83 3.44
C PRO A 138 6.96 -12.26 2.28
N MET A 139 6.93 -13.56 1.94
CA MET A 139 7.60 -14.09 0.74
C MET A 139 7.11 -13.42 -0.56
N TYR A 140 5.84 -13.03 -0.59
CA TYR A 140 5.23 -12.31 -1.70
C TYR A 140 5.52 -10.81 -1.61
N SER A 141 6.80 -10.43 -1.68
CA SER A 141 7.25 -9.03 -1.59
C SER A 141 8.25 -8.66 -2.70
N ALA A 142 8.42 -7.35 -2.91
CA ALA A 142 9.38 -6.81 -3.86
C ALA A 142 10.84 -6.78 -3.33
N ILE A 143 11.09 -7.23 -2.09
CA ILE A 143 12.43 -7.37 -1.53
C ILE A 143 13.26 -8.26 -2.44
N LYS A 144 14.47 -7.82 -2.75
CA LYS A 144 15.38 -8.59 -3.60
C LYS A 144 16.37 -9.40 -2.77
N LYS A 145 16.53 -10.67 -3.10
CA LYS A 145 17.63 -11.53 -2.62
C LYS A 145 18.45 -11.95 -3.83
N ASN A 146 19.75 -11.67 -3.80
CA ASN A 146 20.65 -11.90 -4.94
C ASN A 146 20.11 -11.29 -6.26
N GLY A 147 19.54 -10.08 -6.19
CA GLY A 147 18.99 -9.37 -7.35
C GLY A 147 17.60 -9.83 -7.79
N ILE A 148 17.05 -10.93 -7.24
CA ILE A 148 15.76 -11.51 -7.63
C ILE A 148 14.70 -11.12 -6.58
N PRO A 149 13.57 -10.51 -6.97
CA PRO A 149 12.46 -10.23 -6.06
C PRO A 149 11.89 -11.51 -5.44
N LEU A 150 11.58 -11.47 -4.12
CA LEU A 150 11.09 -12.62 -3.37
C LEU A 150 9.79 -13.20 -3.96
N TYR A 151 8.86 -12.35 -4.42
CA TYR A 151 7.61 -12.82 -5.03
C TYR A 151 7.84 -13.71 -6.26
N LYS A 152 8.94 -13.50 -7.03
CA LYS A 152 9.31 -14.37 -8.15
C LYS A 152 9.81 -15.74 -7.70
N LEU A 153 10.43 -15.79 -6.52
CA LEU A 153 10.85 -17.07 -5.90
C LEU A 153 9.63 -17.79 -5.34
N ALA A 154 8.75 -17.07 -4.64
CA ALA A 154 7.51 -17.61 -4.07
C ALA A 154 6.63 -18.28 -5.15
N ARG A 155 6.40 -17.58 -6.28
CA ARG A 155 5.63 -18.12 -7.43
C ARG A 155 6.26 -19.38 -8.06
N LYS A 156 7.55 -19.61 -7.83
CA LYS A 156 8.26 -20.85 -8.25
C LYS A 156 8.33 -21.91 -7.13
N GLY A 157 7.59 -21.73 -6.03
CA GLY A 157 7.61 -22.62 -4.87
C GLY A 157 8.95 -22.62 -4.09
N LYS A 158 9.83 -21.66 -4.35
CA LYS A 158 11.13 -21.57 -3.68
C LYS A 158 11.01 -20.74 -2.40
N LYS A 159 11.51 -21.29 -1.29
CA LYS A 159 11.65 -20.55 -0.03
C LYS A 159 12.97 -19.78 -0.02
N ALA A 160 12.98 -18.61 0.61
CA ALA A 160 14.17 -17.83 0.86
C ALA A 160 14.22 -17.45 2.34
N HIS A 161 15.40 -17.48 2.94
CA HIS A 161 15.55 -16.91 4.29
C HIS A 161 15.37 -15.39 4.21
N ILE A 162 14.45 -14.87 5.02
CA ILE A 162 14.15 -13.45 5.16
C ILE A 162 14.47 -13.06 6.60
N GLU A 163 15.09 -11.93 6.78
CA GLU A 163 15.37 -11.39 8.10
C GLU A 163 14.22 -10.51 8.56
N ALA A 164 13.86 -10.63 9.84
CA ALA A 164 12.92 -9.73 10.46
C ALA A 164 13.47 -8.29 10.47
N ARG A 165 12.58 -7.32 10.38
CA ARG A 165 12.92 -5.89 10.36
C ARG A 165 12.30 -5.18 11.55
N ASP A 166 13.03 -4.24 12.09
CA ASP A 166 12.49 -3.33 13.10
C ASP A 166 11.55 -2.34 12.42
N ILE A 167 10.32 -2.28 12.91
CA ILE A 167 9.27 -1.37 12.48
C ILE A 167 8.57 -0.78 13.70
N THR A 168 7.85 0.31 13.51
CA THR A 168 7.01 0.89 14.55
C THR A 168 5.56 0.91 14.08
N ILE A 169 4.66 0.34 14.85
CA ILE A 169 3.22 0.55 14.73
C ILE A 169 2.86 1.65 15.73
N HIS A 170 2.54 2.84 15.25
CA HIS A 170 2.21 3.98 16.09
C HIS A 170 0.84 3.83 16.75
N SER A 171 -0.12 3.26 16.02
CA SER A 171 -1.45 2.90 16.51
C SER A 171 -2.01 1.72 15.72
N LEU A 172 -2.80 0.88 16.39
CA LEU A 172 -3.62 -0.17 15.80
C LEU A 172 -4.99 -0.16 16.51
N GLU A 173 -5.98 0.41 15.85
CA GLU A 173 -7.34 0.55 16.36
C GLU A 173 -8.25 -0.48 15.70
N LEU A 174 -9.03 -1.21 16.51
CA LEU A 174 -10.06 -2.11 16.03
C LEU A 174 -11.40 -1.36 16.00
N LEU A 175 -12.03 -1.28 14.82
CA LEU A 175 -13.22 -0.46 14.60
C LEU A 175 -14.51 -1.27 14.73
N ASN A 176 -14.62 -2.34 13.93
CA ASN A 176 -15.78 -3.21 13.87
C ASN A 176 -15.32 -4.66 14.04
N GLN A 177 -16.08 -5.42 14.84
CA GLN A 177 -15.76 -6.80 15.23
C GLN A 177 -16.94 -7.70 14.87
N ASP A 178 -17.21 -7.84 13.57
CA ASP A 178 -18.19 -8.79 13.03
C ASP A 178 -17.45 -10.04 12.53
N LEU A 179 -17.07 -10.89 13.49
CA LEU A 179 -16.26 -12.07 13.19
C LEU A 179 -16.89 -12.96 12.12
N PRO A 180 -16.12 -13.42 11.14
CA PRO A 180 -14.65 -13.45 11.06
C PRO A 180 -13.98 -12.16 10.57
N LYS A 181 -14.68 -11.08 10.36
CA LYS A 181 -14.16 -9.81 9.87
C LYS A 181 -13.83 -8.89 11.04
N LEU A 182 -12.66 -8.29 10.99
CA LEU A 182 -12.17 -7.36 11.97
C LEU A 182 -11.64 -6.13 11.24
N ASP A 183 -12.40 -5.05 11.27
CA ASP A 183 -12.01 -3.80 10.65
C ASP A 183 -11.03 -3.04 11.54
N PHE A 184 -10.02 -2.44 10.95
CA PHE A 184 -8.98 -1.74 11.68
C PHE A 184 -8.55 -0.44 11.00
N LYS A 185 -7.92 0.45 11.79
CA LYS A 185 -7.03 1.51 11.35
C LYS A 185 -5.66 1.32 11.97
N ALA A 186 -4.61 1.56 11.18
CA ALA A 186 -3.23 1.48 11.66
C ALA A 186 -2.40 2.64 11.14
N SER A 187 -1.53 3.19 12.02
CA SER A 187 -0.48 4.12 11.63
C SER A 187 0.87 3.49 11.89
N CYS A 188 1.81 3.58 10.95
CA CYS A 188 3.06 2.84 11.05
C CYS A 188 4.23 3.52 10.32
N SER A 189 5.43 3.14 10.72
CA SER A 189 6.67 3.56 10.09
C SER A 189 6.85 2.97 8.68
N LYS A 190 7.79 3.53 7.93
CA LYS A 190 8.22 2.97 6.63
C LYS A 190 8.60 1.49 6.75
N GLY A 191 8.35 0.74 5.68
CA GLY A 191 8.79 -0.65 5.58
C GLY A 191 7.87 -1.67 6.23
N THR A 192 6.82 -1.22 6.90
CA THR A 192 5.78 -2.07 7.49
C THR A 192 4.96 -2.77 6.40
N TYR A 193 4.73 -4.07 6.59
CA TYR A 193 3.83 -4.88 5.77
C TYR A 193 2.52 -5.12 6.54
N ILE A 194 1.44 -4.49 6.10
CA ILE A 194 0.12 -4.66 6.75
C ILE A 194 -0.37 -6.11 6.59
N ARG A 195 0.02 -6.79 5.51
CA ARG A 195 -0.25 -8.23 5.33
C ARG A 195 0.39 -9.09 6.43
N SER A 196 1.66 -8.82 6.77
CA SER A 196 2.31 -9.51 7.88
C SER A 196 1.64 -9.16 9.22
N LEU A 197 1.22 -7.90 9.43
CA LEU A 197 0.50 -7.49 10.62
C LEU A 197 -0.80 -8.30 10.81
N ALA A 198 -1.57 -8.49 9.72
CA ALA A 198 -2.78 -9.31 9.75
C ALA A 198 -2.47 -10.79 10.05
N TYR A 199 -1.43 -11.34 9.44
CA TYR A 199 -0.99 -12.71 9.71
C TYR A 199 -0.52 -12.89 11.16
N ASP A 200 0.32 -11.98 11.67
CA ASP A 200 0.84 -12.00 13.05
C ASP A 200 -0.30 -11.86 14.06
N PHE A 201 -1.34 -11.07 13.74
CA PHE A 201 -2.55 -10.96 14.55
C PHE A 201 -3.23 -12.32 14.74
N GLY A 202 -3.38 -13.09 13.68
CA GLY A 202 -3.92 -14.46 13.74
C GLY A 202 -3.04 -15.40 14.55
N VAL A 203 -1.72 -15.32 14.38
CA VAL A 203 -0.75 -16.15 15.14
C VAL A 203 -0.86 -15.90 16.64
N LEU A 204 -0.95 -14.63 17.08
CA LEU A 204 -1.09 -14.28 18.50
C LEU A 204 -2.42 -14.73 19.11
N LEU A 205 -3.46 -14.90 18.30
CA LEU A 205 -4.73 -15.51 18.70
C LEU A 205 -4.69 -17.06 18.72
N ASN A 206 -3.54 -17.69 18.41
CA ASN A 206 -3.45 -19.13 18.17
C ASN A 206 -4.46 -19.60 17.08
N SER A 207 -4.67 -18.78 16.09
CA SER A 207 -5.57 -18.97 14.95
C SER A 207 -4.89 -18.55 13.66
N GLY A 208 -5.59 -18.59 12.54
CA GLY A 208 -5.15 -18.02 11.27
C GLY A 208 -5.80 -16.67 11.02
N ALA A 209 -5.09 -15.80 10.30
CA ALA A 209 -5.67 -14.57 9.75
C ALA A 209 -4.94 -14.16 8.47
N TYR A 210 -5.64 -13.39 7.64
CA TYR A 210 -5.10 -12.73 6.46
C TYR A 210 -5.79 -11.39 6.22
N LEU A 211 -5.16 -10.54 5.44
CA LEU A 211 -5.69 -9.23 5.06
C LEU A 211 -6.68 -9.39 3.91
N SER A 212 -7.96 -9.13 4.14
CA SER A 212 -9.01 -9.25 3.11
C SER A 212 -9.27 -7.97 2.34
N SER A 213 -8.99 -6.81 2.93
CA SER A 213 -9.04 -5.51 2.25
C SER A 213 -7.99 -4.56 2.83
N LEU A 214 -7.53 -3.62 2.01
CA LEU A 214 -6.57 -2.59 2.43
C LEU A 214 -6.79 -1.31 1.65
N ARG A 215 -6.77 -0.19 2.37
CA ARG A 215 -6.68 1.15 1.83
C ARG A 215 -5.54 1.91 2.50
N ARG A 216 -4.70 2.58 1.74
CA ARG A 216 -3.75 3.54 2.29
C ARG A 216 -4.40 4.90 2.36
N ASP A 217 -4.62 5.38 3.59
CA ASP A 217 -5.32 6.63 3.85
C ASP A 217 -4.37 7.83 3.76
N SER A 218 -3.11 7.66 4.21
CA SER A 218 -2.13 8.77 4.16
C SER A 218 -0.68 8.33 3.94
N ILE A 219 0.14 9.28 3.50
CA ILE A 219 1.62 9.23 3.45
C ILE A 219 2.11 10.56 4.00
N GLY A 220 2.66 10.58 5.23
CA GLY A 220 3.01 11.82 5.93
C GLY A 220 1.80 12.77 6.01
N GLU A 221 1.97 13.98 5.48
CA GLU A 221 0.91 14.99 5.44
C GLU A 221 -0.14 14.80 4.32
N TYR A 222 0.15 13.95 3.33
CA TYR A 222 -0.73 13.74 2.17
C TYR A 222 -1.84 12.76 2.48
N GLN A 223 -3.09 13.12 2.12
CA GLN A 223 -4.30 12.35 2.42
C GLN A 223 -4.92 11.76 1.15
N SER A 224 -5.55 10.60 1.27
CA SER A 224 -6.27 9.97 0.15
C SER A 224 -7.50 10.78 -0.29
N ASP A 225 -8.07 11.57 0.61
CA ASP A 225 -9.24 12.40 0.31
C ASP A 225 -8.90 13.55 -0.65
N ASP A 226 -7.63 13.95 -0.72
CA ASP A 226 -7.15 14.95 -1.66
C ASP A 226 -6.74 14.34 -3.01
N ALA A 227 -6.75 13.03 -3.13
CA ALA A 227 -6.26 12.34 -4.30
C ALA A 227 -7.25 12.38 -5.47
N TRP A 228 -6.71 12.44 -6.68
CA TRP A 228 -7.45 12.25 -7.91
C TRP A 228 -7.90 10.81 -8.06
N GLN A 229 -9.14 10.59 -8.50
CA GLN A 229 -9.47 9.31 -9.12
C GLN A 229 -8.68 9.18 -10.43
N LEU A 230 -8.14 7.98 -10.70
CA LEU A 230 -7.22 7.79 -11.83
C LEU A 230 -7.82 8.21 -13.17
N ASN A 231 -9.09 7.87 -13.43
CA ASN A 231 -9.75 8.20 -14.69
C ASN A 231 -9.99 9.70 -14.83
N ASP A 232 -10.41 10.37 -13.77
CA ASP A 232 -10.65 11.82 -13.76
C ASP A 232 -9.35 12.59 -14.04
N LEU A 233 -8.22 12.11 -13.44
CA LEU A 233 -6.91 12.70 -13.72
C LEU A 233 -6.47 12.49 -15.18
N VAL A 234 -6.72 11.31 -15.74
CA VAL A 234 -6.42 11.01 -17.13
C VAL A 234 -7.20 11.95 -18.07
N ASP A 235 -8.49 12.09 -17.82
CA ASP A 235 -9.37 12.95 -18.62
C ASP A 235 -8.98 14.43 -18.47
N HIS A 236 -8.67 14.87 -17.24
CA HIS A 236 -8.15 16.21 -16.98
C HIS A 236 -6.88 16.49 -17.81
N ILE A 237 -5.87 15.60 -17.75
CA ILE A 237 -4.62 15.78 -18.50
C ILE A 237 -4.86 15.81 -20.02
N GLN A 238 -5.79 15.02 -20.55
CA GLN A 238 -6.12 15.01 -21.97
C GLN A 238 -6.76 16.33 -22.43
N ASN A 239 -7.55 16.98 -21.55
CA ASN A 239 -8.30 18.18 -21.84
C ASN A 239 -7.58 19.49 -21.43
N ILE A 240 -6.36 19.43 -20.87
CA ILE A 240 -5.55 20.64 -20.63
C ILE A 240 -5.28 21.34 -21.98
N ASP A 241 -5.48 22.65 -22.06
CA ASP A 241 -5.09 23.47 -23.22
C ASP A 241 -3.57 23.46 -23.42
N ILE A 242 -3.10 23.47 -24.68
CA ILE A 242 -1.67 23.42 -25.04
C ILE A 242 -1.12 24.82 -25.24
#